data_2ff071dfae9858d36f136aca604dadc5
#
_entry.id   2ff071dfae9858d36f136aca604dadc5
#
_cell.length_a   1.000
_cell.length_b   1.000
_cell.length_c   1.000
_cell.angle_alpha   90.00
_cell.angle_beta   90.00
_cell.angle_gamma   90.00
#
_symmetry.space_group_name_H-M   'P 1'
#
loop_
_entity.id
_entity.type
_entity.pdbx_description
1 polymer ?
#
loop_
_entity_poly.entity_id
_entity_poly.type
_entity_poly.pdbx_seq_one_letter_code
_entity_poly.pdbx_strand_id
1 'polypeptide(L)'
;LRLKVCERNLKEISYDTLIENYYFEEQPRNITIKFCSPTAFKSQGNYIFMPTVRLIFQSLIHKYDTFSSGTMVGSEETLEHIERYVMITRYHLRSVNFSLEGVRIPAFVGTITMRVKGPQQLVNLIKMLAVFGQYSAVGIKTALGMGRIQIEGV
;
A
#
# COMPACT_ATOMS: atom_id res chain seq x y z
N LEU A 1 34.18 4.84 -1.40
CA LEU A 1 33.56 3.57 -1.73
C LEU A 1 32.97 3.61 -3.13
N ARG A 2 33.41 2.73 -4.03
CA ARG A 2 32.82 2.59 -5.38
C ARG A 2 31.91 1.35 -5.34
N LEU A 3 30.61 1.58 -5.57
CA LEU A 3 29.62 0.53 -5.73
C LEU A 3 29.46 0.20 -7.22
N LYS A 4 29.37 -1.08 -7.54
CA LYS A 4 29.10 -1.59 -8.89
C LYS A 4 27.69 -2.20 -8.89
N VAL A 5 26.85 -1.73 -9.79
CA VAL A 5 25.55 -2.36 -10.03
C VAL A 5 25.80 -3.64 -10.81
N CYS A 6 25.53 -4.79 -10.20
CA CYS A 6 25.71 -6.11 -10.80
C CYS A 6 24.48 -6.59 -11.56
N GLU A 7 23.28 -6.20 -11.08
CA GLU A 7 22.01 -6.59 -11.67
C GLU A 7 20.97 -5.47 -11.46
N ARG A 8 20.14 -5.23 -12.46
CA ARG A 8 19.03 -4.29 -12.39
C ARG A 8 17.78 -4.95 -12.97
N ASN A 9 16.80 -5.21 -12.11
CA ASN A 9 15.46 -5.67 -12.49
C ASN A 9 14.50 -4.49 -12.49
N LEU A 10 13.95 -4.18 -13.66
CA LEU A 10 12.91 -3.16 -13.82
C LEU A 10 11.58 -3.85 -14.06
N LYS A 11 10.56 -3.51 -13.24
CA LYS A 11 9.17 -3.92 -13.46
C LYS A 11 8.36 -2.67 -13.73
N GLU A 12 7.62 -2.69 -14.81
CA GLU A 12 6.74 -1.60 -15.23
C GLU A 12 5.32 -2.15 -15.45
N ILE A 13 4.34 -1.35 -15.14
CA ILE A 13 2.94 -1.60 -15.45
C ILE A 13 2.28 -0.29 -15.85
N SER A 14 1.50 -0.30 -16.92
CA SER A 14 0.69 0.87 -17.28
C SER A 14 -0.57 0.94 -16.40
N TYR A 15 -1.15 2.13 -16.25
CA TYR A 15 -2.43 2.29 -15.55
C TYR A 15 -3.56 1.50 -16.22
N ASP A 16 -3.59 1.48 -17.56
CA ASP A 16 -4.58 0.71 -18.33
C ASP A 16 -4.47 -0.78 -18.02
N THR A 17 -3.27 -1.35 -18.07
CA THR A 17 -3.02 -2.74 -17.72
C THR A 17 -3.38 -3.05 -16.26
N LEU A 18 -3.09 -2.12 -15.34
CA LEU A 18 -3.44 -2.25 -13.93
C LEU A 18 -4.97 -2.32 -13.74
N ILE A 19 -5.70 -1.43 -14.42
CA ILE A 19 -7.16 -1.37 -14.37
C ILE A 19 -7.75 -2.63 -15.02
N GLU A 20 -7.32 -2.99 -16.22
CA GLU A 20 -7.81 -4.17 -16.94
C GLU A 20 -7.64 -5.45 -16.13
N ASN A 21 -6.45 -5.71 -15.59
CA ASN A 21 -6.13 -6.97 -14.94
C ASN A 21 -6.66 -7.08 -13.50
N TYR A 22 -6.88 -5.94 -12.81
CA TYR A 22 -7.21 -5.99 -11.39
C TYR A 22 -8.54 -5.32 -11.03
N TYR A 23 -9.02 -4.35 -11.82
CA TYR A 23 -10.31 -3.74 -11.55
C TYR A 23 -11.45 -4.40 -12.32
N PHE A 24 -11.25 -4.78 -13.58
CA PHE A 24 -12.28 -5.42 -14.39
C PHE A 24 -12.33 -6.95 -14.25
N GLU A 25 -11.24 -7.58 -13.86
CA GLU A 25 -11.19 -9.02 -13.61
C GLU A 25 -11.60 -9.33 -12.16
N GLU A 26 -12.32 -10.44 -11.97
CA GLU A 26 -12.75 -10.90 -10.65
C GLU A 26 -11.54 -11.24 -9.78
N GLN A 27 -11.44 -10.59 -8.62
CA GLN A 27 -10.34 -10.76 -7.70
C GLN A 27 -10.72 -11.55 -6.45
N PRO A 28 -9.76 -12.27 -5.83
CA PRO A 28 -10.01 -12.99 -4.58
C PRO A 28 -10.25 -12.01 -3.43
N ARG A 29 -11.15 -12.40 -2.52
CA ARG A 29 -11.56 -11.58 -1.38
C ARG A 29 -10.49 -11.44 -0.29
N ASN A 30 -9.49 -12.32 -0.29
CA ASN A 30 -8.38 -12.25 0.65
C ASN A 30 -7.16 -11.62 -0.02
N ILE A 31 -6.52 -10.69 0.68
CA ILE A 31 -5.33 -9.99 0.22
C ILE A 31 -4.31 -10.02 1.35
N THR A 32 -3.10 -10.44 1.05
CA THR A 32 -1.98 -10.40 1.98
C THR A 32 -0.94 -9.40 1.49
N ILE A 33 -0.67 -8.40 2.32
CA ILE A 33 0.33 -7.37 2.07
C ILE A 33 1.52 -7.63 2.98
N LYS A 34 2.70 -7.78 2.37
CA LYS A 34 3.98 -7.82 3.06
C LYS A 34 4.65 -6.45 2.99
N PHE A 35 4.91 -5.86 4.15
CA PHE A 35 5.66 -4.62 4.31
C PHE A 35 7.15 -4.94 4.41
N CYS A 36 7.88 -4.73 3.31
CA CYS A 36 9.26 -5.20 3.13
C CYS A 36 10.29 -4.21 3.65
N SER A 37 9.94 -2.94 3.78
CA SER A 37 10.79 -1.90 4.38
C SER A 37 10.04 -1.15 5.48
N PRO A 38 10.73 -0.42 6.36
CA PRO A 38 10.10 0.36 7.43
C PRO A 38 8.96 1.21 6.89
N THR A 39 7.78 1.06 7.46
CA THR A 39 6.57 1.75 7.03
C THR A 39 5.99 2.54 8.19
N ALA A 40 5.60 3.76 7.92
CA ALA A 40 4.90 4.62 8.87
C ALA A 40 3.95 5.55 8.12
N PHE A 41 3.00 6.10 8.86
CA PHE A 41 2.07 7.11 8.39
C PHE A 41 2.26 8.40 9.20
N LYS A 42 1.59 9.46 8.79
CA LYS A 42 1.56 10.71 9.54
C LYS A 42 0.13 11.21 9.63
N SER A 43 -0.32 11.53 10.84
CA SER A 43 -1.62 12.12 11.08
C SER A 43 -1.51 13.17 12.17
N GLN A 44 -2.10 14.34 11.94
CA GLN A 44 -2.10 15.46 12.89
C GLN A 44 -0.70 15.81 13.41
N GLY A 45 0.32 15.76 12.53
CA GLY A 45 1.70 16.06 12.87
C GLY A 45 2.48 14.92 13.54
N ASN A 46 1.85 13.82 13.93
CA ASN A 46 2.47 12.70 14.63
C ASN A 46 2.75 11.51 13.68
N TYR A 47 3.85 10.81 13.95
CA TYR A 47 4.13 9.53 13.29
C TYR A 47 3.24 8.44 13.86
N ILE A 48 2.62 7.66 12.97
CA ILE A 48 1.78 6.51 13.32
C ILE A 48 2.41 5.27 12.69
N PHE A 49 2.76 4.30 13.51
CA PHE A 49 3.39 3.04 13.09
C PHE A 49 2.59 1.79 13.46
N MET A 50 1.35 1.98 13.92
CA MET A 50 0.34 0.92 13.99
C MET A 50 -0.61 1.09 12.81
N PRO A 51 -0.54 0.19 11.80
CA PRO A 51 -1.35 0.33 10.60
C PRO A 51 -2.83 0.07 10.87
N THR A 52 -3.67 0.84 10.20
CA THR A 52 -5.10 0.58 10.09
C THR A 52 -5.48 0.44 8.62
N VAL A 53 -6.62 -0.18 8.35
CA VAL A 53 -7.17 -0.27 6.98
C VAL A 53 -7.24 1.12 6.36
N ARG A 54 -7.78 2.10 7.08
CA ARG A 54 -7.90 3.48 6.63
C ARG A 54 -6.55 4.09 6.22
N LEU A 55 -5.55 4.02 7.09
CA LEU A 55 -4.23 4.62 6.82
C LEU A 55 -3.55 4.01 5.59
N ILE A 56 -3.65 2.69 5.44
CA ILE A 56 -3.08 1.99 4.28
C ILE A 56 -3.74 2.48 2.99
N PHE A 57 -5.07 2.40 2.91
CA PHE A 57 -5.79 2.71 1.67
C PHE A 57 -5.89 4.20 1.40
N GLN A 58 -5.96 5.06 2.41
CA GLN A 58 -5.87 6.51 2.25
C GLN A 58 -4.54 6.91 1.59
N SER A 59 -3.43 6.30 2.02
CA SER A 59 -2.12 6.54 1.40
C SER A 59 -2.08 6.07 -0.05
N LEU A 60 -2.60 4.88 -0.34
CA LEU A 60 -2.62 4.31 -1.70
C LEU A 60 -3.52 5.12 -2.64
N ILE A 61 -4.72 5.48 -2.20
CA ILE A 61 -5.67 6.31 -2.95
C ILE A 61 -5.06 7.67 -3.26
N HIS A 62 -4.51 8.35 -2.26
CA HIS A 62 -3.87 9.65 -2.46
C HIS A 62 -2.76 9.60 -3.51
N LYS A 63 -1.91 8.57 -3.47
CA LYS A 63 -0.85 8.39 -4.46
C LYS A 63 -1.41 8.04 -5.84
N TYR A 64 -2.40 7.16 -5.91
CA TYR A 64 -3.06 6.81 -7.16
C TYR A 64 -3.65 8.04 -7.83
N ASP A 65 -4.44 8.83 -7.11
CA ASP A 65 -5.07 10.04 -7.62
C ASP A 65 -4.07 11.13 -8.00
N THR A 66 -2.93 11.20 -7.30
CA THR A 66 -1.88 12.18 -7.60
C THR A 66 -1.13 11.85 -8.89
N PHE A 67 -0.88 10.58 -9.15
CA PHE A 67 -0.01 10.16 -10.25
C PHE A 67 -0.77 9.60 -11.47
N SER A 68 -2.03 9.19 -11.31
CA SER A 68 -2.84 8.76 -12.45
C SER A 68 -3.40 9.98 -13.19
N SER A 69 -3.46 9.89 -14.51
CA SER A 69 -4.14 10.87 -15.36
C SER A 69 -5.63 10.55 -15.58
N GLY A 70 -6.11 9.50 -14.94
CA GLY A 70 -7.46 8.96 -15.09
C GLY A 70 -8.47 9.51 -14.08
N THR A 71 -9.53 8.74 -13.89
CA THR A 71 -10.57 9.05 -12.91
C THR A 71 -10.04 8.92 -11.50
N MET A 72 -10.27 9.94 -10.68
CA MET A 72 -9.98 9.89 -9.26
C MET A 72 -10.88 8.85 -8.56
N VAL A 73 -10.29 8.07 -7.68
CA VAL A 73 -11.01 7.06 -6.88
C VAL A 73 -11.22 7.50 -5.43
N GLY A 74 -10.54 8.58 -5.02
CA GLY A 74 -10.55 9.09 -3.65
C GLY A 74 -11.77 9.94 -3.36
N SER A 75 -12.54 9.49 -2.37
CA SER A 75 -13.54 10.29 -1.68
C SER A 75 -13.63 9.81 -0.23
N GLU A 76 -14.20 10.63 0.64
CA GLU A 76 -14.44 10.19 2.02
C GLU A 76 -15.39 8.99 2.06
N GLU A 77 -16.40 8.96 1.20
CA GLU A 77 -17.33 7.84 1.06
C GLU A 77 -16.60 6.54 0.66
N THR A 78 -15.62 6.61 -0.27
CA THR A 78 -14.81 5.46 -0.64
C THR A 78 -14.02 4.92 0.56
N LEU A 79 -13.41 5.80 1.35
CA LEU A 79 -12.67 5.41 2.55
C LEU A 79 -13.58 4.80 3.63
N GLU A 80 -14.77 5.36 3.85
CA GLU A 80 -15.75 4.80 4.77
C GLU A 80 -16.23 3.41 4.33
N HIS A 81 -16.46 3.20 3.02
CA HIS A 81 -16.78 1.88 2.48
C HIS A 81 -15.64 0.89 2.69
N ILE A 82 -14.39 1.31 2.46
CA ILE A 82 -13.22 0.48 2.69
C ILE A 82 -13.14 0.08 4.17
N GLU A 83 -13.30 1.02 5.10
CA GLU A 83 -13.28 0.72 6.54
C GLU A 83 -14.41 -0.23 6.96
N ARG A 84 -15.58 -0.08 6.37
CA ARG A 84 -16.76 -0.92 6.67
C ARG A 84 -16.60 -2.36 6.20
N TYR A 85 -16.01 -2.58 5.03
CA TYR A 85 -16.03 -3.88 4.36
C TYR A 85 -14.69 -4.60 4.36
N VAL A 86 -13.58 -3.93 4.68
CA VAL A 86 -12.25 -4.53 4.76
C VAL A 86 -11.89 -4.83 6.19
N MET A 87 -11.58 -6.07 6.48
CA MET A 87 -11.21 -6.53 7.83
C MET A 87 -9.81 -7.11 7.82
N ILE A 88 -8.97 -6.72 8.77
CA ILE A 88 -7.73 -7.41 9.07
C ILE A 88 -8.08 -8.73 9.76
N THR A 89 -7.71 -9.85 9.14
CA THR A 89 -7.98 -11.20 9.66
C THR A 89 -6.75 -11.85 10.29
N ARG A 90 -5.57 -11.41 9.89
CA ARG A 90 -4.29 -11.89 10.46
C ARG A 90 -3.24 -10.79 10.31
N TYR A 91 -2.33 -10.71 11.26
CA TYR A 91 -1.13 -9.89 11.12
C TYR A 91 0.05 -10.53 11.84
N HIS A 92 1.23 -10.25 11.33
CA HIS A 92 2.50 -10.50 11.98
C HIS A 92 3.38 -9.28 11.75
N LEU A 93 3.42 -8.40 12.73
CA LEU A 93 4.08 -7.09 12.64
C LEU A 93 5.17 -6.96 13.70
N ARG A 94 6.21 -6.26 13.34
CA ARG A 94 7.31 -5.91 14.24
C ARG A 94 7.61 -4.43 14.13
N SER A 95 7.70 -3.74 15.26
CA SER A 95 8.13 -2.35 15.30
C SER A 95 9.64 -2.25 15.00
N VAL A 96 10.00 -1.23 14.23
CA VAL A 96 11.38 -0.93 13.83
C VAL A 96 11.57 0.59 13.85
N ASN A 97 12.80 1.06 13.77
CA ASN A 97 13.10 2.46 13.58
C ASN A 97 13.75 2.68 12.21
N PHE A 98 13.32 3.70 11.50
CA PHE A 98 14.00 4.22 10.33
C PHE A 98 14.82 5.45 10.73
N SER A 99 16.14 5.40 10.54
CA SER A 99 17.03 6.50 10.89
C SER A 99 17.33 7.34 9.66
N LEU A 100 17.10 8.65 9.78
CA LEU A 100 17.36 9.63 8.74
C LEU A 100 17.98 10.87 9.36
N GLU A 101 19.23 11.18 9.02
CA GLU A 101 19.94 12.40 9.45
C GLU A 101 19.81 12.70 10.97
N GLY A 102 19.97 11.66 11.80
CA GLY A 102 19.86 11.77 13.26
C GLY A 102 18.43 11.73 13.81
N VAL A 103 17.41 11.74 12.97
CA VAL A 103 16.02 11.57 13.37
C VAL A 103 15.64 10.09 13.30
N ARG A 104 15.03 9.57 14.36
CA ARG A 104 14.45 8.23 14.40
C ARG A 104 12.96 8.32 14.13
N ILE A 105 12.51 7.65 13.06
CA ILE A 105 11.11 7.55 12.71
C ILE A 105 10.61 6.17 13.15
N PRO A 106 9.68 6.07 14.12
CA PRO A 106 9.09 4.81 14.48
C PRO A 106 8.28 4.26 13.31
N ALA A 107 8.45 2.99 13.01
CA ALA A 107 7.89 2.33 11.86
C ALA A 107 7.59 0.86 12.17
N PHE A 108 6.98 0.16 11.23
CA PHE A 108 6.75 -1.28 11.30
C PHE A 108 7.17 -1.97 10.01
N VAL A 109 7.42 -3.27 10.12
CA VAL A 109 7.56 -4.23 9.02
C VAL A 109 6.75 -5.48 9.33
N GLY A 110 6.47 -6.30 8.33
CA GLY A 110 5.78 -7.56 8.52
C GLY A 110 4.65 -7.78 7.54
N THR A 111 3.63 -8.52 7.93
CA THR A 111 2.57 -8.99 7.05
C THR A 111 1.20 -8.72 7.65
N ILE A 112 0.26 -8.28 6.81
CA ILE A 112 -1.15 -8.14 7.14
C ILE A 112 -1.97 -8.88 6.10
N THR A 113 -2.87 -9.75 6.55
CA THR A 113 -3.89 -10.38 5.71
C THR A 113 -5.23 -9.73 5.98
N MET A 114 -5.90 -9.33 4.93
CA MET A 114 -7.21 -8.68 4.96
C MET A 114 -8.22 -9.48 4.16
N ARG A 115 -9.50 -9.40 4.56
CA ARG A 115 -10.63 -9.93 3.83
C ARG A 115 -11.61 -8.81 3.50
N VAL A 116 -12.06 -8.78 2.25
CA VAL A 116 -13.07 -7.82 1.77
C VAL A 116 -14.42 -8.50 1.72
N LYS A 117 -15.41 -7.97 2.47
CA LYS A 117 -16.78 -8.52 2.56
C LYS A 117 -17.79 -7.83 1.64
N GLY A 118 -17.41 -6.71 1.04
CA GLY A 118 -18.29 -5.89 0.21
C GLY A 118 -18.59 -6.45 -1.18
N PRO A 119 -19.20 -5.64 -2.06
CA PRO A 119 -19.46 -5.99 -3.45
C PRO A 119 -18.15 -6.25 -4.22
N GLN A 120 -18.24 -7.03 -5.31
CA GLN A 120 -17.05 -7.44 -6.07
C GLN A 120 -16.25 -6.26 -6.62
N GLN A 121 -16.92 -5.17 -7.00
CA GLN A 121 -16.24 -3.95 -7.45
C GLN A 121 -15.30 -3.36 -6.38
N LEU A 122 -15.72 -3.42 -5.11
CA LEU A 122 -14.86 -2.97 -4.00
C LEU A 122 -13.68 -3.93 -3.82
N VAL A 123 -13.87 -5.24 -3.93
CA VAL A 123 -12.79 -6.24 -3.90
C VAL A 123 -11.75 -5.94 -4.96
N ASN A 124 -12.21 -5.68 -6.18
CA ASN A 124 -11.36 -5.38 -7.33
C ASN A 124 -10.60 -4.06 -7.13
N LEU A 125 -11.27 -3.01 -6.64
CA LEU A 125 -10.63 -1.73 -6.31
C LEU A 125 -9.53 -1.90 -5.25
N ILE A 126 -9.81 -2.63 -4.19
CA ILE A 126 -8.84 -2.92 -3.11
C ILE A 126 -7.63 -3.66 -3.66
N LYS A 127 -7.85 -4.67 -4.52
CA LYS A 127 -6.76 -5.43 -5.13
C LYS A 127 -5.93 -4.55 -6.07
N MET A 128 -6.57 -3.77 -6.93
CA MET A 128 -5.90 -2.83 -7.83
C MET A 128 -5.01 -1.84 -7.07
N LEU A 129 -5.54 -1.20 -6.02
CA LEU A 129 -4.78 -0.27 -5.19
C LEU A 129 -3.61 -0.95 -4.46
N ALA A 130 -3.82 -2.16 -3.96
CA ALA A 130 -2.75 -2.91 -3.29
C ALA A 130 -1.62 -3.28 -4.28
N VAL A 131 -1.96 -3.71 -5.49
CA VAL A 131 -0.97 -3.98 -6.55
C VAL A 131 -0.26 -2.71 -6.98
N PHE A 132 -0.98 -1.60 -7.17
CA PHE A 132 -0.38 -0.28 -7.42
C PHE A 132 0.64 0.09 -6.33
N GLY A 133 0.36 -0.23 -5.08
CA GLY A 133 1.25 0.01 -3.95
C GLY A 133 2.61 -0.68 -4.05
N GLN A 134 2.75 -1.75 -4.84
CA GLN A 134 4.05 -2.39 -5.09
C GLN A 134 4.99 -1.48 -5.89
N TYR A 135 4.42 -0.55 -6.68
CA TYR A 135 5.16 0.42 -7.50
C TYR A 135 5.30 1.78 -6.82
N SER A 136 4.26 2.24 -6.13
CA SER A 136 4.23 3.56 -5.48
C SER A 136 4.77 3.56 -4.05
N ALA A 137 4.89 2.39 -3.42
CA ALA A 137 5.06 2.20 -1.98
C ALA A 137 3.87 2.79 -1.18
N VAL A 138 3.84 2.64 0.14
CA VAL A 138 2.75 3.09 1.01
C VAL A 138 3.29 3.89 2.20
N GLY A 139 2.52 4.85 2.69
CA GLY A 139 2.90 5.69 3.82
C GLY A 139 3.82 6.84 3.44
N ILE A 140 4.63 7.27 4.39
CA ILE A 140 5.51 8.44 4.28
C ILE A 140 6.92 8.09 3.81
N LYS A 141 7.66 9.10 3.32
CA LYS A 141 9.09 9.05 2.95
C LYS A 141 9.44 7.89 2.00
N THR A 142 8.54 7.59 1.09
CA THR A 142 8.70 6.48 0.13
C THR A 142 9.84 6.74 -0.86
N ALA A 143 10.12 7.99 -1.20
CA ALA A 143 11.29 8.36 -2.00
C ALA A 143 12.64 8.05 -1.30
N LEU A 144 12.62 7.85 0.00
CA LEU A 144 13.80 7.51 0.82
C LEU A 144 13.87 6.01 1.15
N GLY A 145 13.02 5.18 0.53
CA GLY A 145 13.02 3.73 0.68
C GLY A 145 12.07 3.17 1.74
N MET A 146 11.28 4.02 2.41
CA MET A 146 10.22 3.55 3.30
C MET A 146 9.00 3.04 2.51
N GLY A 147 8.22 2.17 3.13
CA GLY A 147 6.89 1.80 2.65
C GLY A 147 6.84 0.81 1.48
N ARG A 148 7.95 0.14 1.14
CA ARG A 148 7.94 -0.90 0.09
C ARG A 148 7.05 -2.05 0.51
N ILE A 149 6.10 -2.41 -0.34
CA ILE A 149 5.20 -3.55 -0.13
C ILE A 149 5.30 -4.57 -1.26
N GLN A 150 4.86 -5.79 -0.95
CA GLN A 150 4.61 -6.87 -1.90
C GLN A 150 3.25 -7.49 -1.60
N ILE A 151 2.54 -7.91 -2.65
CA ILE A 151 1.27 -8.62 -2.52
C ILE A 151 1.53 -10.10 -2.78
N GLU A 152 1.11 -10.96 -1.86
CA GLU A 152 1.23 -12.40 -2.04
C GLU A 152 0.22 -12.91 -3.09
N GLY A 153 0.67 -13.81 -3.96
CA GLY A 153 -0.16 -14.40 -5.00
C GLY A 153 -0.39 -13.51 -6.23
N VAL A 154 0.51 -12.56 -6.45
CA VAL A 154 0.54 -11.70 -7.66
C VAL A 154 1.90 -11.78 -8.34
#